data_2e4ff695993a4a0b1a6fb53e4cb70d60
#
_entry.id   2e4ff695993a4a0b1a6fb53e4cb70d60
#
_cell.length_a   1.000
_cell.length_b   1.000
_cell.length_c   1.000
_cell.angle_alpha   90.00
_cell.angle_beta   90.00
_cell.angle_gamma   90.00
#
_symmetry.space_group_name_H-M   'P 1'
#
loop_
_entity.id
_entity.type
_entity.pdbx_description
1 polymer ?
#
loop_
_entity_poly.entity_id
_entity_poly.type
_entity_poly.pdbx_seq_one_letter_code
_entity_poly.pdbx_strand_id
1 'polypeptide(L)'
;SMRRVVTVFLAVLFLFLAYYPYLMFVRHHPEIKRTWPDNKPALYWRPDIDVPRFGYFGFPYRAGWKAAGLLVQQGALEGVYASNEEREITEWYMRGAERTHCPDPEWYLVAEAVQDEVPVPESDIESAYDLWGRVQVSGKTKLRIYHGESVAASPNTYVADAAAFDARTSPENVVRSPPATYTPAGHTLAHSIRLLGYRVETKDAHPGGSIRLVLYWSALTPIERNYQVFTHLYDGELWGQHDGTPGCAMEPTSLWEPARVVRDEHVIPLAPSTPTGDIPLLVGMYSLHTEQRLPVEGPDGESVGGAIRLTTVRIQ
;
A
#
# COMPACT_ATOMS: atom_id res chain seq x y z
N SER A 1 36.62 53.83 -5.75
CA SER A 1 37.11 53.87 -4.35
C SER A 1 37.07 52.43 -3.80
N MET A 2 38.01 52.09 -2.96
CA MET A 2 38.17 50.76 -2.35
C MET A 2 36.85 50.24 -1.71
N ARG A 3 36.05 51.11 -1.08
CA ARG A 3 34.72 50.75 -0.53
C ARG A 3 33.74 50.18 -1.57
N ARG A 4 33.68 50.76 -2.78
CA ARG A 4 32.80 50.25 -3.85
C ARG A 4 33.23 48.86 -4.34
N VAL A 5 34.53 48.63 -4.47
CA VAL A 5 35.09 47.33 -4.86
C VAL A 5 34.77 46.27 -3.81
N VAL A 6 34.94 46.57 -2.54
CA VAL A 6 34.60 45.67 -1.44
C VAL A 6 33.09 45.36 -1.40
N THR A 7 32.25 46.40 -1.58
CA THR A 7 30.79 46.19 -1.62
C THR A 7 30.37 45.29 -2.78
N VAL A 8 30.90 45.50 -3.97
CA VAL A 8 30.59 44.63 -5.15
C VAL A 8 31.09 43.23 -4.92
N PHE A 9 32.30 43.05 -4.39
CA PHE A 9 32.83 41.72 -4.07
C PHE A 9 31.94 40.98 -3.06
N LEU A 10 31.53 41.64 -1.97
CA LEU A 10 30.64 41.05 -0.97
C LEU A 10 29.26 40.71 -1.53
N ALA A 11 28.73 41.55 -2.42
CA ALA A 11 27.43 41.24 -3.08
C ALA A 11 27.54 40.02 -4.00
N VAL A 12 28.60 39.92 -4.79
CA VAL A 12 28.85 38.78 -5.66
C VAL A 12 29.04 37.50 -4.84
N LEU A 13 29.82 37.57 -3.77
CA LEU A 13 30.05 36.49 -2.85
C LEU A 13 28.73 36.02 -2.21
N PHE A 14 27.89 36.95 -1.76
CA PHE A 14 26.58 36.65 -1.19
C PHE A 14 25.67 35.99 -2.21
N LEU A 15 25.59 36.47 -3.44
CA LEU A 15 24.81 35.86 -4.50
C LEU A 15 25.29 34.44 -4.80
N PHE A 16 26.59 34.23 -4.85
CA PHE A 16 27.18 32.90 -5.04
C PHE A 16 26.85 31.95 -3.88
N LEU A 17 26.96 32.39 -2.64
CA LEU A 17 26.65 31.62 -1.46
C LEU A 17 25.13 31.34 -1.33
N ALA A 18 24.27 32.27 -1.77
CA ALA A 18 22.83 32.12 -1.77
C ALA A 18 22.33 31.20 -2.90
N TYR A 19 23.08 31.09 -4.01
CA TYR A 19 22.69 30.25 -5.15
C TYR A 19 22.52 28.79 -4.77
N TYR A 20 23.43 28.23 -3.99
CA TYR A 20 23.37 26.84 -3.60
C TYR A 20 22.15 26.53 -2.71
N PRO A 21 21.87 27.24 -1.62
CA PRO A 21 20.65 27.07 -0.85
C PRO A 21 19.39 27.28 -1.69
N TYR A 22 19.38 28.25 -2.60
CA TYR A 22 18.25 28.44 -3.51
C TYR A 22 17.98 27.21 -4.38
N LEU A 23 19.00 26.60 -4.98
CA LEU A 23 18.84 25.36 -5.74
C LEU A 23 18.34 24.22 -4.85
N MET A 24 18.90 24.10 -3.64
CA MET A 24 18.62 22.98 -2.74
C MET A 24 17.24 23.04 -2.10
N PHE A 25 16.75 24.23 -1.76
CA PHE A 25 15.56 24.35 -0.92
C PHE A 25 14.37 25.04 -1.60
N VAL A 26 14.60 25.74 -2.71
CA VAL A 26 13.55 26.52 -3.36
C VAL A 26 13.21 26.01 -4.75
N ARG A 27 14.20 25.77 -5.61
CA ARG A 27 13.97 25.51 -7.02
C ARG A 27 13.62 24.07 -7.34
N HIS A 28 14.22 23.11 -6.65
CA HIS A 28 14.10 21.71 -7.05
C HIS A 28 13.51 20.81 -5.96
N HIS A 29 12.62 19.92 -6.41
CA HIS A 29 12.09 18.87 -5.56
C HIS A 29 13.20 17.87 -5.12
N PRO A 30 13.09 17.25 -3.92
CA PRO A 30 14.05 16.26 -3.45
C PRO A 30 14.36 15.15 -4.46
N GLU A 31 13.38 14.66 -5.19
CA GLU A 31 13.57 13.61 -6.21
C GLU A 31 14.49 14.05 -7.36
N ILE A 32 14.36 15.30 -7.82
CA ILE A 32 15.25 15.87 -8.85
C ILE A 32 16.67 15.96 -8.32
N LYS A 33 16.85 16.41 -7.07
CA LYS A 33 18.17 16.52 -6.44
C LYS A 33 18.88 15.17 -6.33
N ARG A 34 18.16 14.08 -6.21
CA ARG A 34 18.71 12.72 -6.24
C ARG A 34 19.32 12.35 -7.61
N THR A 35 18.91 13.01 -8.68
CA THR A 35 19.50 12.80 -10.03
C THR A 35 20.75 13.61 -10.27
N TRP A 36 21.12 14.55 -9.40
CA TRP A 36 22.22 15.49 -9.60
C TRP A 36 23.63 14.89 -9.74
N PRO A 37 23.94 13.70 -9.25
CA PRO A 37 25.21 13.08 -9.66
C PRO A 37 25.40 13.01 -11.18
N ASP A 38 24.30 12.78 -11.94
CA ASP A 38 24.34 12.65 -13.39
C ASP A 38 23.87 13.94 -14.10
N ASN A 39 22.87 14.63 -13.54
CA ASN A 39 22.22 15.82 -14.14
C ASN A 39 22.34 17.03 -13.21
N LYS A 40 23.56 17.36 -12.80
CA LYS A 40 23.81 18.46 -11.89
C LYS A 40 23.64 19.83 -12.54
N PRO A 41 23.07 20.83 -11.84
CA PRO A 41 23.06 22.21 -12.29
C PRO A 41 24.48 22.80 -12.40
N ALA A 42 24.63 23.87 -13.19
CA ALA A 42 25.89 24.62 -13.23
C ALA A 42 26.30 25.06 -11.83
N LEU A 43 27.58 24.99 -11.56
CA LEU A 43 28.20 25.37 -10.26
C LEU A 43 27.74 24.48 -9.06
N TYR A 44 27.05 23.40 -9.31
CA TYR A 44 26.79 22.43 -8.26
C TYR A 44 28.08 21.68 -7.91
N TRP A 45 28.46 21.77 -6.65
CA TRP A 45 29.59 21.03 -6.09
C TRP A 45 29.11 20.19 -4.89
N ARG A 46 29.53 18.96 -4.83
CA ARG A 46 29.43 18.13 -3.64
C ARG A 46 30.79 17.48 -3.36
N PRO A 47 31.10 17.18 -2.08
CA PRO A 47 32.20 16.27 -1.77
C PRO A 47 31.99 14.93 -2.49
N ASP A 48 33.07 14.26 -2.88
CA ASP A 48 33.03 12.90 -3.46
C ASP A 48 32.61 11.85 -2.40
N ILE A 49 31.42 12.03 -1.88
CA ILE A 49 30.77 11.06 -1.01
C ILE A 49 29.68 10.43 -1.84
N ASP A 50 29.82 9.16 -2.14
CA ASP A 50 28.74 8.41 -2.80
C ASP A 50 27.51 8.42 -1.91
N VAL A 51 26.39 8.81 -2.51
CA VAL A 51 25.09 8.66 -1.82
C VAL A 51 24.87 7.18 -1.62
N PRO A 52 24.61 6.72 -0.39
CA PRO A 52 24.32 5.33 -0.13
C PRO A 52 23.25 4.80 -1.10
N ARG A 53 23.37 3.54 -1.51
CA ARG A 53 22.44 2.91 -2.48
C ARG A 53 20.98 3.10 -2.10
N PHE A 54 20.68 3.10 -0.80
CA PHE A 54 19.33 3.24 -0.24
C PHE A 54 19.04 4.65 0.31
N GLY A 55 19.85 5.65 -0.04
CA GLY A 55 19.71 7.00 0.46
C GLY A 55 20.22 7.19 1.91
N TYR A 56 20.08 8.41 2.47
CA TYR A 56 20.55 8.70 3.83
C TYR A 56 19.56 8.29 4.93
N PHE A 57 18.31 8.01 4.59
CA PHE A 57 17.21 7.74 5.52
C PHE A 57 16.46 6.46 5.18
N GLY A 58 17.09 5.50 4.51
CA GLY A 58 16.45 4.25 4.10
C GLY A 58 15.56 4.36 2.86
N PHE A 59 15.28 5.56 2.35
CA PHE A 59 14.49 5.70 1.14
C PHE A 59 15.26 5.25 -0.10
N PRO A 60 14.67 4.40 -0.96
CA PRO A 60 15.34 3.86 -2.13
C PRO A 60 15.74 4.98 -3.09
N TYR A 61 17.02 4.99 -3.42
CA TYR A 61 17.58 5.98 -4.32
C TYR A 61 17.20 5.67 -5.76
N ARG A 62 16.45 6.58 -6.40
CA ARG A 62 16.05 6.46 -7.81
C ARG A 62 15.23 5.18 -8.08
N ALA A 63 14.34 4.81 -7.20
CA ALA A 63 13.53 3.60 -7.37
C ALA A 63 12.32 3.76 -8.32
N GLY A 64 12.01 4.99 -8.72
CA GLY A 64 10.93 5.24 -9.68
C GLY A 64 9.52 5.32 -9.08
N TRP A 65 9.37 5.22 -7.77
CA TRP A 65 8.06 5.21 -7.09
C TRP A 65 7.21 6.44 -7.34
N LYS A 66 7.82 7.61 -7.55
CA LYS A 66 7.06 8.82 -7.89
C LYS A 66 6.34 8.69 -9.24
N ALA A 67 6.95 8.02 -10.22
CA ALA A 67 6.29 7.77 -11.49
C ALA A 67 5.11 6.79 -11.32
N ALA A 68 5.27 5.73 -10.52
CA ALA A 68 4.17 4.84 -10.18
C ALA A 68 3.01 5.59 -9.51
N GLY A 69 3.31 6.46 -8.55
CA GLY A 69 2.29 7.31 -7.90
C GLY A 69 1.56 8.26 -8.87
N LEU A 70 2.24 8.78 -9.88
CA LEU A 70 1.59 9.58 -10.94
C LEU A 70 0.65 8.72 -11.79
N LEU A 71 1.03 7.47 -12.10
CA LEU A 71 0.15 6.54 -12.83
C LEU A 71 -1.13 6.22 -12.05
N VAL A 72 -1.03 6.05 -10.73
CA VAL A 72 -2.23 5.91 -9.86
C VAL A 72 -3.10 7.17 -9.94
N GLN A 73 -2.51 8.35 -9.82
CA GLN A 73 -3.27 9.62 -9.88
C GLN A 73 -3.95 9.85 -11.24
N GLN A 74 -3.38 9.32 -12.31
CA GLN A 74 -3.93 9.40 -13.65
C GLN A 74 -4.96 8.31 -13.95
N GLY A 75 -5.25 7.40 -13.00
CA GLY A 75 -6.14 6.27 -13.20
C GLY A 75 -5.56 5.18 -14.14
N ALA A 76 -4.25 5.19 -14.37
CA ALA A 76 -3.59 4.16 -15.18
C ALA A 76 -3.24 2.89 -14.37
N LEU A 77 -3.14 3.03 -13.06
CA LEU A 77 -2.99 1.95 -12.09
C LEU A 77 -4.14 2.08 -11.09
N GLU A 78 -5.18 1.28 -11.28
CA GLU A 78 -6.33 1.21 -10.37
C GLU A 78 -6.42 -0.19 -9.77
N GLY A 79 -6.93 -0.31 -8.54
CA GLY A 79 -7.15 -1.58 -7.87
C GLY A 79 -6.08 -1.96 -6.86
N VAL A 80 -5.87 -3.27 -6.69
CA VAL A 80 -5.05 -3.84 -5.62
C VAL A 80 -3.67 -4.20 -6.13
N TYR A 81 -2.63 -3.79 -5.41
CA TYR A 81 -1.24 -4.09 -5.77
C TYR A 81 -0.46 -4.80 -4.67
N ALA A 82 0.52 -5.59 -5.07
CA ALA A 82 1.59 -6.09 -4.21
C ALA A 82 2.96 -5.60 -4.70
N SER A 83 3.95 -5.61 -3.83
CA SER A 83 5.31 -5.16 -4.15
C SER A 83 6.34 -5.81 -3.24
N ASN A 84 7.55 -5.98 -3.76
CA ASN A 84 8.73 -6.37 -2.99
C ASN A 84 9.33 -5.22 -2.15
N GLU A 85 8.84 -4.00 -2.31
CA GLU A 85 9.29 -2.83 -1.54
C GLU A 85 8.56 -2.71 -0.21
N GLU A 86 9.18 -2.00 0.75
CA GLU A 86 8.57 -1.69 2.05
C GLU A 86 7.23 -0.97 1.90
N ARG A 87 6.35 -1.26 2.85
CA ARG A 87 5.00 -0.68 2.89
C ARG A 87 5.02 0.83 2.99
N GLU A 88 5.84 1.38 3.88
CA GLU A 88 5.93 2.81 4.17
C GLU A 88 6.28 3.61 2.91
N ILE A 89 7.11 3.03 2.06
CA ILE A 89 7.53 3.64 0.79
C ILE A 89 6.40 3.54 -0.23
N THR A 90 5.85 2.35 -0.42
CA THR A 90 4.82 2.14 -1.44
C THR A 90 3.53 2.87 -1.11
N GLU A 91 3.05 2.82 0.14
CA GLU A 91 1.84 3.54 0.56
C GLU A 91 2.01 5.07 0.49
N TRP A 92 3.24 5.56 0.67
CA TRP A 92 3.52 6.99 0.50
C TRP A 92 3.34 7.45 -0.95
N TYR A 93 3.86 6.70 -1.90
CA TYR A 93 3.82 7.08 -3.32
C TYR A 93 2.53 6.64 -4.03
N MET A 94 1.99 5.48 -3.68
CA MET A 94 0.84 4.83 -4.33
C MET A 94 -0.50 5.18 -3.66
N ARG A 95 -0.61 6.37 -3.08
CA ARG A 95 -1.84 6.82 -2.40
C ARG A 95 -3.03 6.77 -3.34
N GLY A 96 -4.08 6.09 -2.92
CA GLY A 96 -5.29 5.84 -3.72
C GLY A 96 -5.38 4.44 -4.29
N ALA A 97 -4.27 3.67 -4.33
CA ALA A 97 -4.28 2.24 -4.61
C ALA A 97 -4.24 1.44 -3.30
N GLU A 98 -4.84 0.26 -3.31
CA GLU A 98 -4.85 -0.64 -2.16
C GLU A 98 -3.65 -1.60 -2.22
N ARG A 99 -2.84 -1.63 -1.16
CA ARG A 99 -1.79 -2.65 -1.03
C ARG A 99 -2.33 -3.94 -0.44
N THR A 100 -1.83 -5.06 -0.93
CA THR A 100 -2.07 -6.39 -0.36
C THR A 100 -0.79 -7.20 -0.23
N HIS A 101 -0.78 -8.17 0.69
CA HIS A 101 0.20 -9.24 0.77
C HIS A 101 -0.40 -10.59 0.34
N CYS A 102 -1.69 -10.57 -0.03
CA CYS A 102 -2.39 -11.76 -0.48
C CYS A 102 -1.97 -12.16 -1.89
N PRO A 103 -2.06 -13.44 -2.25
CA PRO A 103 -1.81 -13.91 -3.60
C PRO A 103 -2.79 -13.29 -4.59
N ASP A 104 -2.39 -13.27 -5.86
CA ASP A 104 -3.20 -12.86 -7.00
C ASP A 104 -3.76 -11.41 -6.93
N PRO A 105 -2.92 -10.39 -6.59
CA PRO A 105 -3.32 -8.99 -6.74
C PRO A 105 -3.54 -8.65 -8.22
N GLU A 106 -4.22 -7.55 -8.51
CA GLU A 106 -4.35 -7.05 -9.90
C GLU A 106 -3.00 -6.63 -10.47
N TRP A 107 -2.13 -6.06 -9.63
CA TRP A 107 -0.84 -5.52 -10.01
C TRP A 107 0.30 -6.02 -9.13
N TYR A 108 1.42 -6.33 -9.76
CA TYR A 108 2.70 -6.45 -9.08
C TYR A 108 3.65 -5.33 -9.49
N LEU A 109 4.21 -4.62 -8.51
CA LEU A 109 5.24 -3.62 -8.71
C LEU A 109 6.54 -4.11 -8.09
N VAL A 110 7.50 -4.50 -8.94
CA VAL A 110 8.77 -5.09 -8.52
C VAL A 110 9.89 -4.07 -8.70
N ALA A 111 10.47 -3.61 -7.59
CA ALA A 111 11.59 -2.68 -7.59
C ALA A 111 12.92 -3.42 -7.67
N GLU A 112 13.87 -2.87 -8.47
CA GLU A 112 15.19 -3.47 -8.74
C GLU A 112 16.20 -3.29 -7.60
N ALA A 113 15.93 -2.42 -6.63
CA ALA A 113 16.83 -2.16 -5.53
C ALA A 113 16.01 -1.81 -4.28
N VAL A 114 15.82 -2.80 -3.45
CA VAL A 114 15.09 -2.72 -2.19
C VAL A 114 16.07 -2.88 -1.04
N GLN A 115 15.86 -2.20 0.07
CA GLN A 115 16.70 -2.31 1.26
C GLN A 115 16.22 -3.47 2.13
N ASP A 116 14.97 -3.40 2.56
CA ASP A 116 14.32 -4.42 3.37
C ASP A 116 13.22 -5.09 2.50
N GLU A 117 13.64 -6.13 1.79
CA GLU A 117 12.83 -6.74 0.75
C GLU A 117 11.67 -7.54 1.33
N VAL A 118 10.46 -7.20 0.88
CA VAL A 118 9.26 -8.01 1.14
C VAL A 118 9.22 -9.14 0.11
N PRO A 119 9.19 -10.41 0.53
CA PRO A 119 9.18 -11.53 -0.40
C PRO A 119 7.97 -11.49 -1.34
N VAL A 120 8.24 -11.61 -2.64
CA VAL A 120 7.22 -11.80 -3.68
C VAL A 120 7.64 -12.98 -4.56
N PRO A 121 6.70 -13.75 -5.12
CA PRO A 121 7.01 -14.94 -5.93
C PRO A 121 7.40 -14.50 -7.36
N GLU A 122 8.60 -13.94 -7.57
CA GLU A 122 9.01 -13.36 -8.87
C GLU A 122 8.87 -14.33 -10.04
N SER A 123 9.22 -15.60 -9.88
CA SER A 123 9.06 -16.62 -10.93
C SER A 123 7.61 -16.82 -11.34
N ASP A 124 6.70 -16.77 -10.38
CA ASP A 124 5.28 -16.96 -10.61
C ASP A 124 4.67 -15.70 -11.23
N ILE A 125 5.13 -14.51 -10.80
CA ILE A 125 4.75 -13.24 -11.40
C ILE A 125 5.10 -13.23 -12.90
N GLU A 126 6.33 -13.59 -13.26
CA GLU A 126 6.77 -13.61 -14.66
C GLU A 126 6.05 -14.65 -15.51
N SER A 127 5.48 -15.69 -14.90
CA SER A 127 4.73 -16.74 -15.60
C SER A 127 3.23 -16.47 -15.71
N ALA A 128 2.64 -15.77 -14.75
CA ALA A 128 1.18 -15.58 -14.63
C ALA A 128 0.73 -14.15 -14.94
N TYR A 129 1.64 -13.18 -14.97
CA TYR A 129 1.35 -11.77 -15.19
C TYR A 129 2.06 -11.23 -16.41
N ASP A 130 1.38 -10.38 -17.17
CA ASP A 130 1.99 -9.68 -18.29
C ASP A 130 2.76 -8.45 -17.81
N LEU A 131 3.97 -8.24 -18.34
CA LEU A 131 4.72 -7.02 -18.08
C LEU A 131 4.02 -5.83 -18.76
N TRP A 132 3.27 -5.07 -17.98
CA TRP A 132 2.52 -3.91 -18.45
C TRP A 132 3.40 -2.69 -18.67
N GLY A 133 4.43 -2.51 -17.84
CA GLY A 133 5.28 -1.33 -17.97
C GLY A 133 6.58 -1.40 -17.17
N ARG A 134 7.45 -0.43 -17.45
CA ARG A 134 8.73 -0.22 -16.76
C ARG A 134 8.91 1.25 -16.44
N VAL A 135 9.44 1.55 -15.26
CA VAL A 135 9.92 2.89 -14.95
C VAL A 135 11.44 2.91 -15.09
N GLN A 136 11.94 3.79 -15.93
CA GLN A 136 13.38 3.98 -16.15
C GLN A 136 13.85 5.29 -15.50
N VAL A 137 14.97 5.22 -14.79
CA VAL A 137 15.65 6.38 -14.22
C VAL A 137 17.08 6.36 -14.72
N SER A 138 17.51 7.43 -15.40
CA SER A 138 18.83 7.52 -16.04
C SER A 138 19.13 6.31 -16.95
N GLY A 139 18.16 5.92 -17.78
CA GLY A 139 18.29 4.83 -18.76
C GLY A 139 18.33 3.42 -18.19
N LYS A 140 18.13 3.25 -16.88
CA LYS A 140 18.09 1.93 -16.22
C LYS A 140 16.69 1.67 -15.70
N THR A 141 16.15 0.48 -15.96
CA THR A 141 14.92 0.01 -15.33
C THR A 141 15.11 -0.02 -13.82
N LYS A 142 14.15 0.55 -13.09
CA LYS A 142 14.13 0.63 -11.64
C LYS A 142 12.89 0.02 -11.04
N LEU A 143 11.80 -0.04 -11.78
CA LEU A 143 10.55 -0.61 -11.37
C LEU A 143 9.92 -1.33 -12.56
N ARG A 144 9.53 -2.56 -12.37
CA ARG A 144 8.73 -3.36 -13.31
C ARG A 144 7.29 -3.39 -12.79
N ILE A 145 6.34 -3.22 -13.70
CA ILE A 145 4.90 -3.19 -13.38
C ILE A 145 4.25 -4.30 -14.17
N TYR A 146 3.66 -5.25 -13.46
CA TYR A 146 2.98 -6.41 -14.05
C TYR A 146 1.48 -6.32 -13.77
N HIS A 147 0.66 -6.80 -14.70
CA HIS A 147 -0.79 -6.84 -14.60
C HIS A 147 -1.31 -8.25 -14.83
N GLY A 148 -2.31 -8.68 -14.04
CA GLY A 148 -2.85 -10.04 -14.08
C GLY A 148 -3.79 -10.33 -15.26
N GLU A 149 -4.28 -9.30 -15.96
CA GLU A 149 -5.04 -9.47 -17.19
C GLU A 149 -4.13 -9.30 -18.41
N SER A 150 -4.32 -10.16 -19.42
CA SER A 150 -3.51 -10.11 -20.66
C SER A 150 -3.59 -8.72 -21.32
N VAL A 151 -2.45 -8.05 -21.39
CA VAL A 151 -2.32 -6.72 -21.98
C VAL A 151 -1.58 -6.82 -23.28
N ALA A 152 -2.14 -6.20 -24.34
CA ALA A 152 -1.58 -6.29 -25.68
C ALA A 152 -0.14 -5.78 -25.80
N ALA A 153 0.69 -6.63 -26.25
CA ALA A 153 1.88 -6.60 -27.13
C ALA A 153 3.14 -5.83 -26.76
N SER A 154 3.14 -4.69 -26.09
CA SER A 154 4.42 -3.99 -25.77
C SER A 154 4.34 -3.26 -24.44
N PRO A 155 5.24 -3.58 -23.50
CA PRO A 155 5.22 -2.93 -22.21
C PRO A 155 5.53 -1.44 -22.34
N ASN A 156 4.74 -0.63 -21.67
CA ASN A 156 4.93 0.81 -21.58
C ASN A 156 6.28 1.13 -20.90
N THR A 157 6.97 2.16 -21.37
CA THR A 157 8.19 2.63 -20.71
C THR A 157 7.99 4.06 -20.25
N TYR A 158 8.05 4.25 -18.93
CA TYR A 158 7.94 5.55 -18.29
C TYR A 158 9.32 6.04 -17.89
N VAL A 159 9.73 7.16 -18.45
CA VAL A 159 11.05 7.75 -18.16
C VAL A 159 10.88 8.80 -17.07
N ALA A 160 11.45 8.54 -15.93
CA ALA A 160 11.54 9.49 -14.84
C ALA A 160 12.74 10.41 -15.08
N ASP A 161 12.55 11.47 -15.84
CA ASP A 161 13.53 12.53 -16.03
C ASP A 161 13.27 13.75 -15.11
N ALA A 162 14.19 14.72 -15.15
CA ALA A 162 14.07 15.93 -14.35
C ALA A 162 12.80 16.75 -14.67
N ALA A 163 12.31 16.70 -15.91
CA ALA A 163 11.12 17.43 -16.34
C ALA A 163 9.83 16.78 -15.81
N ALA A 164 9.77 15.45 -15.73
CA ALA A 164 8.65 14.71 -15.18
C ALA A 164 8.46 14.95 -13.66
N PHE A 165 9.50 15.38 -12.97
CA PHE A 165 9.49 15.63 -11.52
C PHE A 165 9.52 17.11 -11.14
N ASP A 166 9.14 18.04 -12.03
CA ASP A 166 9.04 19.47 -11.69
C ASP A 166 8.12 19.66 -10.48
N ALA A 167 8.48 20.60 -9.61
CA ALA A 167 7.80 20.90 -8.35
C ALA A 167 6.28 21.15 -8.51
N ARG A 168 5.85 21.59 -9.70
CA ARG A 168 4.43 21.80 -10.04
C ARG A 168 3.61 20.52 -10.14
N THR A 169 4.22 19.36 -10.23
CA THR A 169 3.57 18.05 -10.24
C THR A 169 3.55 17.39 -8.85
N SER A 170 3.89 18.11 -7.78
CA SER A 170 3.69 17.63 -6.42
C SER A 170 2.21 17.37 -6.19
N PRO A 171 1.83 16.19 -5.71
CA PRO A 171 0.44 15.93 -5.35
C PRO A 171 0.10 16.75 -4.11
N GLU A 172 -0.42 17.96 -4.32
CA GLU A 172 -1.13 18.67 -3.29
C GLU A 172 -2.46 17.94 -3.11
N ASN A 173 -2.70 17.47 -1.89
CA ASN A 173 -3.97 16.86 -1.45
C ASN A 173 -4.25 15.43 -1.90
N VAL A 174 -3.43 14.48 -1.51
CA VAL A 174 -3.92 13.11 -1.40
C VAL A 174 -4.56 12.94 -0.02
N VAL A 175 -5.86 13.05 0.02
CA VAL A 175 -6.65 12.67 1.18
C VAL A 175 -6.41 11.18 1.43
N ARG A 176 -6.06 10.82 2.66
CA ARG A 176 -6.09 9.43 3.14
C ARG A 176 -7.56 9.00 3.24
N SER A 177 -8.18 8.75 2.11
CA SER A 177 -9.50 8.13 2.08
C SER A 177 -9.31 6.64 2.01
N PRO A 178 -10.01 5.87 2.85
CA PRO A 178 -10.17 4.45 2.60
C PRO A 178 -10.79 4.28 1.22
N PRO A 179 -10.61 3.11 0.58
CA PRO A 179 -11.17 2.86 -0.74
C PRO A 179 -12.65 3.19 -0.77
N ALA A 180 -13.09 3.83 -1.84
CA ALA A 180 -14.40 4.47 -1.95
C ALA A 180 -15.60 3.49 -1.92
N THR A 181 -15.37 2.18 -1.73
CA THR A 181 -16.38 1.16 -1.92
C THR A 181 -16.31 0.02 -0.90
N TYR A 182 -16.52 0.31 0.37
CA TYR A 182 -16.81 -0.74 1.34
C TYR A 182 -18.12 -0.44 2.10
N THR A 183 -18.79 -1.48 2.59
CA THR A 183 -19.94 -1.32 3.47
C THR A 183 -19.45 -0.99 4.88
N PRO A 184 -19.80 0.15 5.47
CA PRO A 184 -19.37 0.50 6.82
C PRO A 184 -19.90 -0.50 7.86
N ALA A 185 -19.09 -0.82 8.88
CA ALA A 185 -19.47 -1.73 9.97
C ALA A 185 -19.41 -1.04 11.34
N GLY A 186 -18.32 -0.37 11.67
CA GLY A 186 -18.20 0.47 12.87
C GLY A 186 -18.10 -0.29 14.22
N HIS A 187 -17.96 -1.62 14.21
CA HIS A 187 -17.84 -2.43 15.41
C HIS A 187 -16.45 -2.31 16.05
N THR A 188 -16.40 -2.43 17.37
CA THR A 188 -15.15 -2.40 18.15
C THR A 188 -14.94 -3.72 18.87
N LEU A 189 -13.73 -4.27 18.83
CA LEU A 189 -13.33 -5.51 19.48
C LEU A 189 -12.36 -5.15 20.63
N ALA A 190 -12.68 -5.64 21.83
CA ALA A 190 -11.89 -5.43 23.06
C ALA A 190 -11.44 -3.96 23.25
N HIS A 191 -12.25 -2.98 22.86
CA HIS A 191 -11.98 -1.53 22.92
C HIS A 191 -10.71 -1.06 22.18
N SER A 192 -10.00 -1.94 21.49
CA SER A 192 -8.68 -1.66 20.88
C SER A 192 -8.62 -1.82 19.37
N ILE A 193 -9.54 -2.58 18.78
CA ILE A 193 -9.58 -2.87 17.34
C ILE A 193 -10.94 -2.46 16.80
N ARG A 194 -10.97 -1.73 15.69
CA ARG A 194 -12.21 -1.35 15.01
C ARG A 194 -12.31 -2.02 13.65
N LEU A 195 -13.45 -2.64 13.37
CA LEU A 195 -13.85 -3.00 12.02
C LEU A 195 -14.48 -1.77 11.36
N LEU A 196 -13.75 -1.17 10.42
CA LEU A 196 -14.21 0.00 9.68
C LEU A 196 -15.32 -0.36 8.69
N GLY A 197 -15.15 -1.48 8.00
CA GLY A 197 -16.10 -1.97 7.03
C GLY A 197 -15.63 -3.23 6.31
N TYR A 198 -16.39 -3.63 5.30
CA TYR A 198 -16.13 -4.85 4.55
C TYR A 198 -16.62 -4.76 3.11
N ARG A 199 -16.13 -5.66 2.27
CA ARG A 199 -16.59 -5.86 0.90
C ARG A 199 -16.69 -7.38 0.61
N VAL A 200 -17.82 -7.83 0.12
CA VAL A 200 -17.98 -9.17 -0.44
C VAL A 200 -17.79 -9.06 -1.95
N GLU A 201 -16.75 -9.68 -2.48
CA GLU A 201 -16.38 -9.57 -3.90
C GLU A 201 -17.02 -10.67 -4.76
N THR A 202 -17.38 -11.80 -4.16
CA THR A 202 -18.07 -12.88 -4.86
C THR A 202 -19.52 -12.48 -5.17
N LYS A 203 -19.87 -12.50 -6.45
CA LYS A 203 -21.24 -12.18 -6.91
C LYS A 203 -22.16 -13.40 -6.87
N ASP A 204 -21.62 -14.55 -7.26
CA ASP A 204 -22.37 -15.80 -7.43
C ASP A 204 -21.73 -16.88 -6.54
N ALA A 205 -22.20 -16.97 -5.29
CA ALA A 205 -21.75 -18.00 -4.36
C ALA A 205 -22.59 -19.27 -4.56
N HIS A 206 -21.94 -20.44 -4.64
CA HIS A 206 -22.58 -21.74 -4.85
C HIS A 206 -21.93 -22.83 -3.99
N PRO A 207 -22.64 -23.95 -3.71
CA PRO A 207 -22.06 -25.04 -2.95
C PRO A 207 -20.78 -25.58 -3.58
N GLY A 208 -19.75 -25.82 -2.76
CA GLY A 208 -18.41 -26.23 -3.21
C GLY A 208 -17.56 -25.12 -3.83
N GLY A 209 -18.08 -23.90 -3.95
CA GLY A 209 -17.35 -22.72 -4.38
C GLY A 209 -16.63 -22.02 -3.22
N SER A 210 -16.42 -20.71 -3.35
CA SER A 210 -15.83 -19.90 -2.29
C SER A 210 -16.41 -18.48 -2.26
N ILE A 211 -16.32 -17.84 -1.11
CA ILE A 211 -16.65 -16.43 -0.92
C ILE A 211 -15.36 -15.65 -0.69
N ARG A 212 -15.11 -14.62 -1.50
CA ARG A 212 -14.03 -13.65 -1.27
C ARG A 212 -14.57 -12.47 -0.45
N LEU A 213 -14.03 -12.31 0.74
CA LEU A 213 -14.36 -11.26 1.69
C LEU A 213 -13.14 -10.39 1.96
N VAL A 214 -13.30 -9.10 1.89
CA VAL A 214 -12.28 -8.12 2.30
C VAL A 214 -12.79 -7.38 3.52
N LEU A 215 -11.98 -7.35 4.57
CA LEU A 215 -12.22 -6.63 5.82
C LEU A 215 -11.26 -5.44 5.92
N TYR A 216 -11.73 -4.35 6.52
CA TYR A 216 -10.93 -3.17 6.76
C TYR A 216 -10.89 -2.90 8.26
N TRP A 217 -9.73 -3.10 8.84
CA TRP A 217 -9.49 -2.96 10.26
C TRP A 217 -8.68 -1.71 10.59
N SER A 218 -8.77 -1.25 11.82
CA SER A 218 -7.88 -0.23 12.37
C SER A 218 -7.64 -0.46 13.85
N ALA A 219 -6.42 -0.28 14.32
CA ALA A 219 -6.13 -0.20 15.73
C ALA A 219 -6.58 1.16 16.28
N LEU A 220 -7.23 1.16 17.43
CA LEU A 220 -7.58 2.38 18.20
C LEU A 220 -6.47 2.76 19.17
N THR A 221 -5.77 1.75 19.69
CA THR A 221 -4.65 1.85 20.61
C THR A 221 -3.59 0.82 20.21
N PRO A 222 -2.33 0.95 20.66
CA PRO A 222 -1.33 -0.10 20.47
C PRO A 222 -1.82 -1.46 20.98
N ILE A 223 -1.58 -2.51 20.20
CA ILE A 223 -2.04 -3.88 20.50
C ILE A 223 -0.81 -4.71 20.88
N GLU A 224 -0.79 -5.26 22.08
CA GLU A 224 0.36 -6.01 22.59
C GLU A 224 0.39 -7.49 22.15
N ARG A 225 -0.73 -8.01 21.63
CA ARG A 225 -0.90 -9.43 21.32
C ARG A 225 -1.36 -9.65 19.89
N ASN A 226 -1.04 -10.83 19.36
CA ASN A 226 -1.55 -11.24 18.06
C ASN A 226 -2.89 -11.98 18.21
N TYR A 227 -3.84 -11.56 17.39
CA TYR A 227 -5.16 -12.18 17.29
C TYR A 227 -5.35 -12.77 15.88
N GLN A 228 -6.14 -13.84 15.83
CA GLN A 228 -6.58 -14.43 14.57
C GLN A 228 -7.96 -13.90 14.21
N VAL A 229 -8.17 -13.59 12.96
CA VAL A 229 -9.49 -13.30 12.42
C VAL A 229 -10.17 -14.63 12.08
N PHE A 230 -11.42 -14.79 12.44
CA PHE A 230 -12.27 -15.85 11.93
C PHE A 230 -13.37 -15.28 11.05
N THR A 231 -13.73 -16.04 10.01
CA THR A 231 -14.83 -15.73 9.11
C THR A 231 -15.66 -16.99 8.91
N HIS A 232 -16.91 -16.98 9.37
CA HIS A 232 -17.78 -18.13 9.38
C HIS A 232 -19.07 -17.88 8.60
N LEU A 233 -19.40 -18.76 7.67
CA LEU A 233 -20.73 -18.84 7.10
C LEU A 233 -21.55 -19.82 7.96
N TYR A 234 -22.48 -19.27 8.77
CA TYR A 234 -23.12 -20.03 9.85
C TYR A 234 -24.58 -19.62 10.07
N ASP A 235 -25.47 -20.61 10.12
CA ASP A 235 -26.90 -20.46 10.41
C ASP A 235 -27.47 -21.47 11.44
N GLY A 236 -26.60 -22.04 12.27
CA GLY A 236 -26.81 -23.15 13.17
C GLY A 236 -25.91 -24.34 12.82
N GLU A 237 -25.44 -24.39 11.58
CA GLU A 237 -24.40 -25.28 11.07
C GLU A 237 -23.33 -24.47 10.37
N LEU A 238 -22.07 -24.94 10.39
CA LEU A 238 -20.92 -24.26 9.78
C LEU A 238 -20.72 -24.72 8.34
N TRP A 239 -21.05 -23.88 7.39
CA TRP A 239 -21.01 -24.18 5.95
C TRP A 239 -19.72 -23.77 5.26
N GLY A 240 -18.99 -22.83 5.84
CA GLY A 240 -17.70 -22.36 5.35
C GLY A 240 -16.97 -21.57 6.41
N GLN A 241 -15.64 -21.67 6.43
CA GLN A 241 -14.81 -20.91 7.34
C GLN A 241 -13.44 -20.62 6.76
N HIS A 242 -12.85 -19.52 7.18
CA HIS A 242 -11.44 -19.22 6.99
C HIS A 242 -10.94 -18.43 8.20
N ASP A 243 -9.95 -18.98 8.91
CA ASP A 243 -9.32 -18.37 10.07
C ASP A 243 -7.87 -18.11 9.76
N GLY A 244 -7.33 -16.97 10.20
CA GLY A 244 -5.94 -16.64 9.96
C GLY A 244 -5.45 -15.35 10.59
N THR A 245 -4.13 -15.19 10.61
CA THR A 245 -3.51 -13.89 10.89
C THR A 245 -3.91 -12.91 9.78
N PRO A 246 -4.32 -11.68 10.11
CA PRO A 246 -4.72 -10.69 9.12
C PRO A 246 -3.71 -10.44 8.00
N GLY A 247 -4.23 -9.96 6.86
CA GLY A 247 -3.41 -9.60 5.70
C GLY A 247 -2.68 -10.80 5.09
N CYS A 248 -3.34 -11.96 4.99
CA CYS A 248 -2.76 -13.21 4.49
C CYS A 248 -1.48 -13.63 5.26
N ALA A 249 -1.55 -13.56 6.59
CA ALA A 249 -0.50 -13.86 7.55
C ALA A 249 0.65 -12.84 7.65
N MET A 250 0.58 -11.72 6.93
CA MET A 250 1.65 -10.72 6.89
C MET A 250 1.38 -9.47 7.74
N GLU A 251 0.20 -9.35 8.34
CA GLU A 251 -0.24 -8.19 9.13
C GLU A 251 -0.65 -8.58 10.56
N PRO A 252 0.26 -9.13 11.38
CA PRO A 252 -0.08 -9.50 12.75
C PRO A 252 -0.52 -8.27 13.54
N THR A 253 -1.57 -8.41 14.36
CA THR A 253 -2.22 -7.27 15.04
C THR A 253 -1.29 -6.48 15.96
N SER A 254 -0.23 -7.10 16.50
CA SER A 254 0.77 -6.41 17.33
C SER A 254 1.63 -5.39 16.56
N LEU A 255 1.61 -5.43 15.24
CA LEU A 255 2.31 -4.48 14.37
C LEU A 255 1.38 -3.38 13.83
N TRP A 256 0.11 -3.37 14.23
CA TRP A 256 -0.82 -2.35 13.75
C TRP A 256 -0.58 -1.01 14.44
N GLU A 257 -0.33 0.01 13.64
CA GLU A 257 -0.26 1.38 14.13
C GLU A 257 -1.67 1.97 14.30
N PRO A 258 -1.91 2.75 15.37
CA PRO A 258 -3.20 3.42 15.55
C PRO A 258 -3.59 4.28 14.34
N ALA A 259 -4.88 4.25 14.00
CA ALA A 259 -5.49 4.94 12.86
C ALA A 259 -5.03 4.49 11.46
N ARG A 260 -4.14 3.51 11.36
CA ARG A 260 -3.81 2.88 10.09
C ARG A 260 -4.94 1.94 9.67
N VAL A 261 -5.27 1.94 8.38
CA VAL A 261 -6.21 0.96 7.81
C VAL A 261 -5.43 -0.29 7.38
N VAL A 262 -5.87 -1.43 7.87
CA VAL A 262 -5.34 -2.75 7.49
C VAL A 262 -6.37 -3.44 6.62
N ARG A 263 -5.98 -3.75 5.40
CA ARG A 263 -6.76 -4.57 4.48
C ARG A 263 -6.49 -6.04 4.78
N ASP A 264 -7.56 -6.81 4.94
CA ASP A 264 -7.51 -8.21 5.32
C ASP A 264 -8.46 -9.02 4.43
N GLU A 265 -7.91 -9.97 3.69
CA GLU A 265 -8.64 -10.73 2.69
C GLU A 265 -8.80 -12.18 3.13
N HIS A 266 -10.02 -12.69 2.97
CA HIS A 266 -10.37 -14.07 3.27
C HIS A 266 -11.05 -14.73 2.07
N VAL A 267 -10.54 -15.88 1.68
CA VAL A 267 -11.21 -16.78 0.73
C VAL A 267 -11.84 -17.92 1.55
N ILE A 268 -13.15 -17.88 1.70
CA ILE A 268 -13.93 -18.80 2.53
C ILE A 268 -14.44 -19.94 1.65
N PRO A 269 -13.86 -21.15 1.72
CA PRO A 269 -14.36 -22.29 0.96
C PRO A 269 -15.73 -22.73 1.50
N LEU A 270 -16.64 -23.06 0.61
CA LEU A 270 -17.98 -23.55 0.94
C LEU A 270 -18.02 -25.08 0.83
N ALA A 271 -18.68 -25.72 1.80
CA ALA A 271 -18.93 -27.15 1.72
C ALA A 271 -19.77 -27.50 0.47
N PRO A 272 -19.51 -28.63 -0.19
CA PRO A 272 -20.37 -29.08 -1.30
C PRO A 272 -21.84 -29.33 -0.89
N SER A 273 -22.07 -29.52 0.41
CA SER A 273 -23.39 -29.70 1.00
C SER A 273 -24.05 -28.41 1.46
N THR A 274 -23.42 -27.24 1.24
CA THR A 274 -23.99 -25.95 1.63
C THR A 274 -25.39 -25.79 1.01
N PRO A 275 -26.41 -25.47 1.80
CA PRO A 275 -27.77 -25.31 1.25
C PRO A 275 -27.85 -24.02 0.43
N THR A 276 -28.73 -24.03 -0.58
CA THR A 276 -29.09 -22.80 -1.29
C THR A 276 -29.96 -21.93 -0.38
N GLY A 277 -29.78 -20.62 -0.47
CA GLY A 277 -30.52 -19.67 0.36
C GLY A 277 -29.63 -18.60 0.98
N ASP A 278 -30.17 -17.90 1.95
CA ASP A 278 -29.52 -16.76 2.61
C ASP A 278 -28.86 -17.21 3.91
N ILE A 279 -27.54 -17.22 3.96
CA ILE A 279 -26.75 -17.68 5.12
C ILE A 279 -25.98 -16.50 5.72
N PRO A 280 -26.03 -16.30 7.07
CA PRO A 280 -25.28 -15.24 7.74
C PRO A 280 -23.76 -15.43 7.64
N LEU A 281 -23.04 -14.34 7.38
CA LEU A 281 -21.60 -14.26 7.43
C LEU A 281 -21.18 -13.56 8.72
N LEU A 282 -20.47 -14.30 9.56
CA LEU A 282 -19.98 -13.87 10.87
C LEU A 282 -18.48 -13.64 10.81
N VAL A 283 -18.01 -12.61 11.53
CA VAL A 283 -16.58 -12.30 11.66
C VAL A 283 -16.25 -11.91 13.11
N GLY A 284 -15.02 -12.14 13.51
CA GLY A 284 -14.49 -11.69 14.78
C GLY A 284 -13.03 -12.03 14.92
N MET A 285 -12.50 -11.83 16.11
CA MET A 285 -11.13 -12.19 16.43
C MET A 285 -11.05 -13.03 17.70
N TYR A 286 -10.02 -13.86 17.78
CA TYR A 286 -9.73 -14.65 18.98
C TYR A 286 -8.22 -14.74 19.23
N SER A 287 -7.88 -15.04 20.47
CA SER A 287 -6.50 -15.32 20.87
C SER A 287 -6.15 -16.78 20.56
N LEU A 288 -5.13 -17.01 19.76
CA LEU A 288 -4.65 -18.36 19.46
C LEU A 288 -4.17 -19.12 20.71
N HIS A 289 -3.71 -18.38 21.72
CA HIS A 289 -3.21 -18.98 22.96
C HIS A 289 -4.33 -19.43 23.92
N THR A 290 -5.44 -18.70 23.97
CA THR A 290 -6.55 -18.98 24.90
C THR A 290 -7.82 -19.48 24.22
N GLU A 291 -7.86 -19.44 22.89
CA GLU A 291 -9.02 -19.71 22.04
C GLU A 291 -10.26 -18.85 22.36
N GLN A 292 -10.07 -17.83 23.21
CA GLN A 292 -11.13 -16.92 23.60
C GLN A 292 -11.36 -15.85 22.53
N ARG A 293 -12.62 -15.70 22.13
CA ARG A 293 -13.05 -14.63 21.24
C ARG A 293 -12.98 -13.29 21.94
N LEU A 294 -12.60 -12.24 21.22
CA LEU A 294 -12.65 -10.88 21.72
C LEU A 294 -14.11 -10.43 21.87
N PRO A 295 -14.45 -9.73 22.97
CA PRO A 295 -15.77 -9.11 23.10
C PRO A 295 -15.95 -8.04 22.03
N VAL A 296 -17.15 -7.98 21.46
CA VAL A 296 -17.53 -7.06 20.41
C VAL A 296 -18.58 -6.08 20.92
N GLU A 297 -18.37 -4.82 20.57
CA GLU A 297 -19.34 -3.74 20.74
C GLU A 297 -19.83 -3.26 19.38
N GLY A 298 -21.13 -3.02 19.27
CA GLY A 298 -21.75 -2.42 18.10
C GLY A 298 -21.40 -0.93 17.94
N PRO A 299 -21.81 -0.31 16.82
CA PRO A 299 -21.56 1.11 16.55
C PRO A 299 -22.16 2.05 17.61
N ASP A 300 -23.18 1.63 18.31
CA ASP A 300 -23.86 2.31 19.41
C ASP A 300 -23.25 2.02 20.81
N GLY A 301 -22.22 1.20 20.88
CA GLY A 301 -21.52 0.80 22.10
C GLY A 301 -22.17 -0.35 22.85
N GLU A 302 -23.23 -0.97 22.32
CA GLU A 302 -23.82 -2.14 22.94
C GLU A 302 -23.01 -3.42 22.68
N SER A 303 -22.92 -4.28 23.71
CA SER A 303 -22.23 -5.58 23.57
C SER A 303 -23.05 -6.52 22.69
N VAL A 304 -22.42 -7.04 21.61
CA VAL A 304 -23.03 -7.98 20.67
C VAL A 304 -22.43 -9.39 20.78
N GLY A 305 -21.63 -9.65 21.81
CA GLY A 305 -21.02 -10.95 22.08
C GLY A 305 -19.61 -11.09 21.55
N GLY A 306 -19.25 -12.21 20.95
CA GLY A 306 -17.89 -12.50 20.43
C GLY A 306 -17.81 -12.65 18.90
N ALA A 307 -18.84 -12.19 18.19
CA ALA A 307 -18.88 -12.22 16.72
C ALA A 307 -19.74 -11.09 16.17
N ILE A 308 -19.36 -10.57 15.03
CA ILE A 308 -20.07 -9.54 14.26
C ILE A 308 -20.84 -10.28 13.15
N ARG A 309 -22.14 -10.08 13.06
CA ARG A 309 -22.90 -10.46 11.88
C ARG A 309 -22.76 -9.39 10.81
N LEU A 310 -21.89 -9.63 9.83
CA LEU A 310 -21.58 -8.64 8.78
C LEU A 310 -22.75 -8.43 7.83
N THR A 311 -23.22 -9.52 7.25
CA THR A 311 -24.23 -9.53 6.21
C THR A 311 -24.80 -10.95 6.07
N THR A 312 -25.67 -11.11 5.11
CA THR A 312 -26.18 -12.42 4.67
C THR A 312 -25.70 -12.64 3.24
N VAL A 313 -25.15 -13.81 2.96
CA VAL A 313 -24.69 -14.21 1.62
C VAL A 313 -25.73 -15.12 1.00
N ARG A 314 -26.12 -14.81 -0.25
CA ARG A 314 -27.03 -15.63 -1.02
C ARG A 314 -26.26 -16.76 -1.72
N ILE A 315 -26.58 -18.02 -1.39
CA ILE A 315 -26.06 -19.20 -2.05
C ILE A 315 -27.08 -19.64 -3.12
N GLN A 316 -26.62 -19.82 -4.37
CA GLN A 316 -27.42 -20.14 -5.54
C GLN A 316 -27.40 -21.62 -5.87
#